data_87cf75c875ab3f2c468d6733e9997ad5
#
_entry.id   87cf75c875ab3f2c468d6733e9997ad5
#
_cell.length_a   1.000
_cell.length_b   1.000
_cell.length_c   1.000
_cell.angle_alpha   90.00
_cell.angle_beta   90.00
_cell.angle_gamma   90.00
#
_symmetry.space_group_name_H-M   'P 1'
#
loop_
_entity.id
_entity.type
_entity.pdbx_description
1 polymer ?
#
loop_
_entity_poly.entity_id
_entity_poly.type
_entity_poly.pdbx_seq_one_letter_code
_entity_poly.pdbx_strand_id
1 'polypeptide(L)'
;ACHDRGIRVILDLAMNHSSSRHPWFLQATEYLKNLPEGAEPDSSECPYVDYYHFSREAQSGYAQVNGADWYYEARFWDGMPDLDLQNEEVRREFEQVADFWLDMGVDGFRLDAVKEYVTGSVEDNVEILSWFADYVHGKDPENYLVCECWTDQNTYAKYYESGVDSMFDFTFADKSGIIANVVNGKASAASYAKNLEAEQAMYAQYNPDYINAPFYTNHDMGRSTGYYAGENSEAQTKLGNALNLLSGGSVFLYYGEELGMKGSGKDENKRAPMYWSKDDKAEGMCKGPADMEDFQMKFDSLEEQQEDPDSIYNYVKQVI
;
A
#
# COMPACT_ATOMS: atom_id res chain seq x y z
N ALA A 1 -6.95 20.33 -10.33
CA ALA A 1 -5.53 20.77 -10.40
C ALA A 1 -4.64 19.71 -11.06
N CYS A 2 -4.74 18.41 -10.66
CA CYS A 2 -3.96 17.32 -11.27
C CYS A 2 -4.40 17.08 -12.72
N HIS A 3 -5.69 16.89 -12.95
CA HIS A 3 -6.25 16.64 -14.29
C HIS A 3 -5.98 17.80 -15.28
N ASP A 4 -5.96 19.05 -14.80
CA ASP A 4 -5.59 20.23 -15.63
C ASP A 4 -4.14 20.14 -16.16
N ARG A 5 -3.35 19.22 -15.61
CA ARG A 5 -1.96 18.95 -15.99
C ARG A 5 -1.76 17.56 -16.62
N GLY A 6 -2.86 16.88 -16.93
CA GLY A 6 -2.82 15.52 -17.47
C GLY A 6 -2.38 14.46 -16.46
N ILE A 7 -2.47 14.75 -15.16
CA ILE A 7 -2.09 13.81 -14.07
C ILE A 7 -3.35 13.14 -13.55
N ARG A 8 -3.42 11.82 -13.62
CA ARG A 8 -4.46 11.00 -13.01
C ARG A 8 -4.25 10.89 -11.51
N VAL A 9 -5.35 10.66 -10.77
CA VAL A 9 -5.33 10.56 -9.30
C VAL A 9 -5.98 9.27 -8.86
N ILE A 10 -5.25 8.43 -8.15
CA ILE A 10 -5.79 7.25 -7.47
C ILE A 10 -5.81 7.46 -5.96
N LEU A 11 -6.74 6.84 -5.27
CA LEU A 11 -6.84 6.89 -3.80
C LEU A 11 -6.52 5.54 -3.18
N ASP A 12 -5.99 5.60 -1.97
CA ASP A 12 -5.82 4.42 -1.12
C ASP A 12 -7.17 3.96 -0.57
N LEU A 13 -7.52 2.69 -0.75
CA LEU A 13 -8.77 2.08 -0.32
C LEU A 13 -8.49 0.84 0.54
N ALA A 14 -8.64 1.00 1.86
CA ALA A 14 -8.49 -0.08 2.81
C ALA A 14 -9.84 -0.80 2.98
N MET A 15 -10.05 -1.86 2.19
CA MET A 15 -11.28 -2.67 2.28
C MET A 15 -11.21 -3.76 3.35
N ASN A 16 -9.99 -4.19 3.73
CA ASN A 16 -9.80 -5.29 4.66
C ASN A 16 -10.41 -5.04 6.05
N HIS A 17 -10.36 -3.82 6.53
CA HIS A 17 -10.71 -3.51 7.93
C HIS A 17 -11.35 -2.14 8.06
N SER A 18 -12.05 -1.96 9.17
CA SER A 18 -12.54 -0.66 9.60
C SER A 18 -11.82 -0.19 10.88
N SER A 19 -12.12 1.01 11.35
CA SER A 19 -11.74 1.42 12.71
C SER A 19 -12.63 0.74 13.74
N SER A 20 -12.08 0.36 14.89
CA SER A 20 -12.87 -0.06 16.07
C SER A 20 -13.81 1.04 16.59
N ARG A 21 -13.72 2.26 16.05
CA ARG A 21 -14.63 3.39 16.30
C ARG A 21 -15.64 3.60 15.17
N HIS A 22 -15.63 2.75 14.14
CA HIS A 22 -16.58 2.83 13.04
C HIS A 22 -18.00 2.54 13.55
N PRO A 23 -19.03 3.25 13.10
CA PRO A 23 -20.41 3.04 13.54
C PRO A 23 -20.89 1.60 13.40
N TRP A 24 -20.52 0.88 12.35
CA TRP A 24 -20.86 -0.53 12.15
C TRP A 24 -20.33 -1.40 13.29
N PHE A 25 -19.02 -1.28 13.58
CA PHE A 25 -18.39 -2.07 14.65
C PHE A 25 -18.95 -1.73 16.03
N LEU A 26 -19.19 -0.45 16.32
CA LEU A 26 -19.77 -0.02 17.60
C LEU A 26 -21.17 -0.57 17.80
N GLN A 27 -22.02 -0.57 16.76
CA GLN A 27 -23.37 -1.13 16.84
C GLN A 27 -23.35 -2.65 16.98
N ALA A 28 -22.51 -3.36 16.20
CA ALA A 28 -22.34 -4.80 16.34
C ALA A 28 -21.88 -5.21 17.75
N THR A 29 -20.85 -4.56 18.27
CA THR A 29 -20.32 -4.89 19.61
C THR A 29 -21.27 -4.52 20.74
N GLU A 30 -22.03 -3.42 20.62
CA GLU A 30 -23.05 -3.07 21.60
C GLU A 30 -24.22 -4.08 21.59
N TYR A 31 -24.63 -4.55 20.42
CA TYR A 31 -25.63 -5.62 20.29
C TYR A 31 -25.13 -6.91 20.95
N LEU A 32 -23.91 -7.34 20.65
CA LEU A 32 -23.31 -8.56 21.21
C LEU A 32 -23.17 -8.52 22.74
N LYS A 33 -22.89 -7.36 23.33
CA LYS A 33 -22.82 -7.16 24.79
C LYS A 33 -24.18 -7.36 25.48
N ASN A 34 -25.25 -7.07 24.79
CA ASN A 34 -26.61 -7.15 25.32
C ASN A 34 -27.31 -8.46 25.01
N LEU A 35 -26.67 -9.35 24.23
CA LEU A 35 -27.22 -10.68 23.93
C LEU A 35 -27.32 -11.52 25.21
N PRO A 36 -28.45 -12.23 25.42
CA PRO A 36 -28.58 -13.21 26.49
C PRO A 36 -27.49 -14.29 26.41
N GLU A 37 -27.12 -14.84 27.56
CA GLU A 37 -26.16 -15.94 27.60
C GLU A 37 -26.64 -17.13 26.72
N GLY A 38 -25.76 -17.57 25.82
CA GLY A 38 -26.04 -18.68 24.89
C GLY A 38 -26.90 -18.32 23.69
N ALA A 39 -27.35 -17.06 23.55
CA ALA A 39 -28.04 -16.62 22.34
C ALA A 39 -27.04 -16.42 21.19
N GLU A 40 -27.48 -16.75 19.96
CA GLU A 40 -26.74 -16.45 18.74
C GLU A 40 -27.13 -15.06 18.21
N PRO A 41 -26.22 -14.35 17.54
CA PRO A 41 -26.52 -13.07 16.90
C PRO A 41 -27.57 -13.23 15.80
N ASP A 42 -28.44 -12.24 15.67
CA ASP A 42 -29.48 -12.17 14.63
C ASP A 42 -29.24 -10.89 13.79
N SER A 43 -28.84 -11.07 12.55
CA SER A 43 -28.59 -9.95 11.63
C SER A 43 -29.85 -9.18 11.24
N SER A 44 -31.05 -9.75 11.46
CA SER A 44 -32.29 -9.00 11.29
C SER A 44 -32.51 -7.94 12.38
N GLU A 45 -31.88 -8.10 13.56
CA GLU A 45 -31.90 -7.13 14.66
C GLU A 45 -30.68 -6.17 14.56
N CYS A 46 -29.53 -6.68 14.16
CA CYS A 46 -28.32 -5.89 13.95
C CYS A 46 -27.55 -6.39 12.74
N PRO A 47 -27.72 -5.80 11.54
CA PRO A 47 -27.07 -6.30 10.32
C PRO A 47 -25.55 -6.28 10.40
N TYR A 48 -24.97 -5.41 11.21
CA TYR A 48 -23.52 -5.26 11.32
C TYR A 48 -22.81 -6.42 12.05
N VAL A 49 -23.53 -7.36 12.65
CA VAL A 49 -22.88 -8.57 13.21
C VAL A 49 -22.35 -9.48 12.11
N ASP A 50 -22.91 -9.40 10.90
CA ASP A 50 -22.44 -10.15 9.73
C ASP A 50 -21.41 -9.38 8.89
N TYR A 51 -21.06 -8.13 9.30
CA TYR A 51 -20.00 -7.34 8.62
C TYR A 51 -18.60 -7.68 9.10
N TYR A 52 -18.48 -8.42 10.21
CA TYR A 52 -17.22 -8.80 10.85
C TYR A 52 -17.24 -10.27 11.26
N HIS A 53 -16.08 -10.87 11.36
CA HIS A 53 -15.94 -12.24 11.86
C HIS A 53 -15.95 -12.27 13.38
N PHE A 54 -17.11 -12.51 14.00
CA PHE A 54 -17.23 -12.67 15.44
C PHE A 54 -17.18 -14.15 15.85
N SER A 55 -16.61 -14.44 17.03
CA SER A 55 -16.51 -15.78 17.61
C SER A 55 -16.64 -15.73 19.13
N ARG A 56 -17.17 -16.80 19.74
CA ARG A 56 -17.13 -16.99 21.19
C ARG A 56 -15.80 -17.60 21.66
N GLU A 57 -14.99 -18.08 20.74
CA GLU A 57 -13.71 -18.70 21.04
C GLU A 57 -12.55 -17.76 20.68
N ALA A 58 -11.58 -17.68 21.59
CA ALA A 58 -10.33 -16.95 21.30
C ALA A 58 -9.55 -17.69 20.21
N GLN A 59 -9.15 -16.96 19.17
CA GLN A 59 -8.40 -17.48 18.04
C GLN A 59 -7.15 -16.62 17.78
N SER A 60 -6.18 -17.17 17.05
CA SER A 60 -5.02 -16.39 16.60
C SER A 60 -5.48 -15.29 15.62
N GLY A 61 -5.06 -14.06 15.83
CA GLY A 61 -5.49 -12.91 15.04
C GLY A 61 -6.83 -12.32 15.44
N TYR A 62 -7.41 -12.78 16.57
CA TYR A 62 -8.65 -12.25 17.12
C TYR A 62 -8.38 -11.44 18.40
N ALA A 63 -9.12 -10.36 18.56
CA ALA A 63 -9.15 -9.54 19.77
C ALA A 63 -10.48 -9.71 20.52
N GLN A 64 -10.47 -9.55 21.84
CA GLN A 64 -11.70 -9.65 22.64
C GLN A 64 -12.52 -8.37 22.55
N VAL A 65 -13.81 -8.51 22.39
CA VAL A 65 -14.77 -7.41 22.53
C VAL A 65 -14.79 -6.96 24.00
N ASN A 66 -14.46 -5.71 24.23
CA ASN A 66 -14.40 -5.19 25.60
C ASN A 66 -15.77 -5.28 26.30
N GLY A 67 -15.81 -6.04 27.40
CA GLY A 67 -17.02 -6.22 28.21
C GLY A 67 -17.99 -7.30 27.71
N ALA A 68 -17.56 -8.19 26.83
CA ALA A 68 -18.33 -9.35 26.35
C ALA A 68 -17.45 -10.59 26.18
N ASP A 69 -18.09 -11.78 26.17
CA ASP A 69 -17.42 -13.05 25.85
C ASP A 69 -17.48 -13.33 24.34
N TRP A 70 -17.07 -12.34 23.58
CA TRP A 70 -16.96 -12.37 22.13
C TRP A 70 -15.58 -11.94 21.69
N TYR A 71 -15.14 -12.47 20.56
CA TYR A 71 -13.89 -12.12 19.89
C TYR A 71 -14.21 -11.73 18.46
N TYR A 72 -13.37 -10.89 17.85
CA TYR A 72 -13.48 -10.46 16.44
C TYR A 72 -12.13 -10.56 15.76
N GLU A 73 -12.11 -10.83 14.48
CA GLU A 73 -10.88 -10.87 13.70
C GLU A 73 -10.26 -9.47 13.63
N ALA A 74 -8.95 -9.39 13.87
CA ALA A 74 -8.18 -8.16 13.87
C ALA A 74 -6.72 -8.50 13.55
N ARG A 75 -6.44 -8.79 12.28
CA ARG A 75 -5.14 -9.28 11.80
C ARG A 75 -3.99 -8.35 12.10
N PHE A 76 -4.22 -7.04 12.05
CA PHE A 76 -3.19 -6.03 12.29
C PHE A 76 -3.10 -5.67 13.78
N TRP A 77 -4.20 -5.24 14.37
CA TRP A 77 -4.30 -4.96 15.81
C TRP A 77 -5.76 -4.69 16.21
N ASP A 78 -6.05 -4.70 17.50
CA ASP A 78 -7.40 -4.60 18.08
C ASP A 78 -8.18 -3.32 17.71
N GLY A 79 -7.51 -2.28 17.24
CA GLY A 79 -8.12 -1.05 16.73
C GLY A 79 -8.61 -1.14 15.28
N MET A 80 -8.30 -2.25 14.57
CA MET A 80 -8.59 -2.47 13.15
C MET A 80 -9.33 -3.81 12.96
N PRO A 81 -10.64 -3.87 13.29
CA PRO A 81 -11.45 -5.06 13.06
C PRO A 81 -11.59 -5.36 11.57
N ASP A 82 -11.36 -6.60 11.19
CA ASP A 82 -11.43 -7.07 9.80
C ASP A 82 -12.89 -7.23 9.37
N LEU A 83 -13.18 -6.79 8.14
CA LEU A 83 -14.48 -6.85 7.51
C LEU A 83 -14.65 -8.16 6.76
N ASP A 84 -15.87 -8.73 6.79
CA ASP A 84 -16.23 -9.89 5.98
C ASP A 84 -16.52 -9.49 4.53
N LEU A 85 -15.51 -9.51 3.67
CA LEU A 85 -15.65 -9.22 2.24
C LEU A 85 -16.34 -10.35 1.45
N GLN A 86 -16.65 -11.49 2.08
CA GLN A 86 -17.52 -12.51 1.48
C GLN A 86 -19.00 -12.16 1.63
N ASN A 87 -19.33 -11.23 2.52
CA ASN A 87 -20.69 -10.71 2.72
C ASN A 87 -21.05 -9.72 1.60
N GLU A 88 -22.13 -10.01 0.87
CA GLU A 88 -22.61 -9.18 -0.24
C GLU A 88 -23.04 -7.76 0.19
N GLU A 89 -23.51 -7.56 1.41
CA GLU A 89 -23.86 -6.22 1.91
C GLU A 89 -22.61 -5.38 2.12
N VAL A 90 -21.52 -5.97 2.66
CA VAL A 90 -20.22 -5.30 2.79
C VAL A 90 -19.69 -4.93 1.40
N ARG A 91 -19.79 -5.84 0.43
CA ARG A 91 -19.40 -5.54 -0.97
C ARG A 91 -20.18 -4.36 -1.53
N ARG A 92 -21.50 -4.30 -1.31
CA ARG A 92 -22.35 -3.17 -1.75
C ARG A 92 -21.95 -1.84 -1.10
N GLU A 93 -21.55 -1.85 0.15
CA GLU A 93 -21.01 -0.64 0.79
C GLU A 93 -19.75 -0.15 0.09
N PHE A 94 -18.83 -1.06 -0.29
CA PHE A 94 -17.62 -0.67 -1.04
C PHE A 94 -17.91 -0.26 -2.48
N GLU A 95 -18.92 -0.81 -3.13
CA GLU A 95 -19.41 -0.30 -4.43
C GLU A 95 -19.87 1.16 -4.31
N GLN A 96 -20.61 1.50 -3.26
CA GLN A 96 -21.04 2.89 -3.01
C GLN A 96 -19.86 3.81 -2.69
N VAL A 97 -18.86 3.31 -1.94
CA VAL A 97 -17.62 4.07 -1.69
C VAL A 97 -16.86 4.32 -2.98
N ALA A 98 -16.74 3.30 -3.84
CA ALA A 98 -16.10 3.45 -5.15
C ALA A 98 -16.86 4.45 -6.02
N ASP A 99 -18.18 4.33 -6.13
CA ASP A 99 -19.02 5.26 -6.89
C ASP A 99 -18.83 6.71 -6.42
N PHE A 100 -18.85 6.93 -5.10
CA PHE A 100 -18.66 8.27 -4.53
C PHE A 100 -17.36 8.93 -4.99
N TRP A 101 -16.25 8.18 -4.98
CA TRP A 101 -14.95 8.75 -5.35
C TRP A 101 -14.76 8.84 -6.87
N LEU A 102 -15.24 7.85 -7.63
CA LEU A 102 -15.20 7.89 -9.09
C LEU A 102 -16.05 9.04 -9.64
N ASP A 103 -17.23 9.29 -9.07
CA ASP A 103 -18.09 10.44 -9.42
C ASP A 103 -17.42 11.79 -9.11
N MET A 104 -16.51 11.83 -8.14
CA MET A 104 -15.66 13.00 -7.85
C MET A 104 -14.47 13.14 -8.80
N GLY A 105 -14.27 12.20 -9.72
CA GLY A 105 -13.23 12.23 -10.73
C GLY A 105 -11.91 11.58 -10.30
N VAL A 106 -11.94 10.63 -9.36
CA VAL A 106 -10.79 9.77 -9.08
C VAL A 106 -10.64 8.75 -10.20
N ASP A 107 -9.40 8.44 -10.59
CA ASP A 107 -9.06 7.59 -11.74
C ASP A 107 -8.73 6.15 -11.34
N GLY A 108 -9.06 5.75 -10.12
CA GLY A 108 -8.82 4.38 -9.63
C GLY A 108 -8.36 4.32 -8.18
N PHE A 109 -7.89 3.14 -7.76
CA PHE A 109 -7.57 2.88 -6.36
C PHE A 109 -6.28 2.07 -6.17
N ARG A 110 -5.60 2.34 -5.06
CA ARG A 110 -4.63 1.42 -4.47
C ARG A 110 -5.37 0.59 -3.42
N LEU A 111 -5.40 -0.73 -3.60
CA LEU A 111 -6.07 -1.66 -2.70
C LEU A 111 -5.10 -2.15 -1.63
N ASP A 112 -5.40 -1.80 -0.39
CA ASP A 112 -4.59 -2.14 0.78
C ASP A 112 -4.75 -3.60 1.18
N ALA A 113 -3.65 -4.24 1.59
CA ALA A 113 -3.61 -5.53 2.29
C ALA A 113 -4.44 -6.66 1.67
N VAL A 114 -4.48 -6.76 0.33
CA VAL A 114 -5.36 -7.69 -0.39
C VAL A 114 -5.16 -9.18 -0.02
N LYS A 115 -4.03 -9.52 0.56
CA LYS A 115 -3.74 -10.86 1.06
C LYS A 115 -4.56 -11.24 2.29
N GLU A 116 -5.04 -10.26 3.03
CA GLU A 116 -5.74 -10.47 4.30
C GLU A 116 -7.28 -10.43 4.16
N TYR A 117 -7.83 -10.17 2.97
CA TYR A 117 -9.29 -10.12 2.72
C TYR A 117 -10.03 -11.38 3.16
N VAL A 118 -9.44 -12.55 2.91
CA VAL A 118 -9.80 -13.83 3.52
C VAL A 118 -8.51 -14.48 4.01
N THR A 119 -8.32 -14.48 5.31
CA THR A 119 -7.09 -14.96 5.94
C THR A 119 -6.74 -16.39 5.48
N GLY A 120 -5.59 -16.52 4.84
CA GLY A 120 -5.03 -17.82 4.44
C GLY A 120 -5.58 -18.41 3.14
N SER A 121 -6.49 -17.75 2.43
CA SER A 121 -7.05 -18.21 1.17
C SER A 121 -6.67 -17.30 0.00
N VAL A 122 -5.76 -17.75 -0.86
CA VAL A 122 -5.41 -17.04 -2.11
C VAL A 122 -6.60 -17.05 -3.08
N GLU A 123 -7.32 -18.17 -3.18
CA GLU A 123 -8.45 -18.34 -4.09
C GLU A 123 -9.59 -17.36 -3.77
N ASP A 124 -9.99 -17.28 -2.50
CA ASP A 124 -11.06 -16.38 -2.09
C ASP A 124 -10.63 -14.91 -2.22
N ASN A 125 -9.37 -14.58 -1.94
CA ASN A 125 -8.83 -13.23 -2.16
C ASN A 125 -8.87 -12.83 -3.65
N VAL A 126 -8.52 -13.74 -4.55
CA VAL A 126 -8.60 -13.51 -6.01
C VAL A 126 -10.07 -13.31 -6.44
N GLU A 127 -11.02 -14.08 -5.89
CA GLU A 127 -12.44 -13.92 -6.18
C GLU A 127 -12.96 -12.54 -5.76
N ILE A 128 -12.63 -12.10 -4.54
CA ILE A 128 -13.01 -10.77 -4.03
C ILE A 128 -12.40 -9.66 -4.90
N LEU A 129 -11.15 -9.79 -5.29
CA LEU A 129 -10.50 -8.83 -6.18
C LEU A 129 -11.15 -8.83 -7.57
N SER A 130 -11.53 -10.00 -8.09
CA SER A 130 -12.21 -10.09 -9.40
C SER A 130 -13.55 -9.35 -9.37
N TRP A 131 -14.35 -9.54 -8.30
CA TRP A 131 -15.58 -8.78 -8.11
C TRP A 131 -15.32 -7.27 -8.15
N PHE A 132 -14.35 -6.80 -7.39
CA PHE A 132 -14.10 -5.35 -7.29
C PHE A 132 -13.47 -4.77 -8.58
N ALA A 133 -12.58 -5.52 -9.25
CA ALA A 133 -12.02 -5.14 -10.53
C ALA A 133 -13.10 -5.02 -11.62
N ASP A 134 -13.96 -6.02 -11.73
CA ASP A 134 -15.09 -6.01 -12.66
C ASP A 134 -16.03 -4.82 -12.41
N TYR A 135 -16.29 -4.50 -11.13
CA TYR A 135 -17.12 -3.35 -10.76
C TYR A 135 -16.51 -2.02 -11.18
N VAL A 136 -15.24 -1.78 -10.85
CA VAL A 136 -14.56 -0.51 -11.12
C VAL A 136 -14.29 -0.32 -12.61
N HIS A 137 -13.81 -1.37 -13.31
CA HIS A 137 -13.60 -1.33 -14.77
C HIS A 137 -14.92 -1.26 -15.53
N GLY A 138 -15.99 -1.80 -14.97
CA GLY A 138 -17.34 -1.65 -15.52
C GLY A 138 -17.86 -0.20 -15.52
N LYS A 139 -17.35 0.67 -14.64
CA LYS A 139 -17.66 2.12 -14.65
C LYS A 139 -16.86 2.86 -15.73
N ASP A 140 -15.57 2.61 -15.78
CA ASP A 140 -14.65 3.08 -16.83
C ASP A 140 -13.47 2.09 -16.93
N PRO A 141 -13.22 1.48 -18.09
CA PRO A 141 -12.09 0.55 -18.27
C PRO A 141 -10.71 1.22 -18.14
N GLU A 142 -10.64 2.54 -18.11
CA GLU A 142 -9.40 3.30 -17.88
C GLU A 142 -9.11 3.55 -16.40
N ASN A 143 -10.01 3.17 -15.48
CA ASN A 143 -9.74 3.21 -14.05
C ASN A 143 -8.64 2.22 -13.70
N TYR A 144 -7.67 2.67 -12.89
CA TYR A 144 -6.47 1.89 -12.57
C TYR A 144 -6.54 1.30 -11.16
N LEU A 145 -6.30 0.00 -11.06
CA LEU A 145 -6.23 -0.73 -9.78
C LEU A 145 -4.83 -1.29 -9.53
N VAL A 146 -4.21 -0.86 -8.44
CA VAL A 146 -2.94 -1.41 -7.97
C VAL A 146 -3.09 -1.99 -6.57
N CYS A 147 -2.60 -3.21 -6.35
CA CYS A 147 -2.82 -3.95 -5.11
C CYS A 147 -1.55 -4.10 -4.29
N GLU A 148 -1.70 -3.94 -2.97
CA GLU A 148 -0.66 -4.34 -2.03
C GLU A 148 -0.90 -5.78 -1.55
N CYS A 149 -0.01 -6.67 -1.97
CA CYS A 149 0.03 -8.06 -1.55
C CYS A 149 1.41 -8.39 -0.98
N TRP A 150 1.63 -8.08 0.28
CA TRP A 150 2.95 -8.25 0.92
C TRP A 150 3.21 -9.71 1.28
N THR A 151 3.70 -10.46 0.32
CA THR A 151 4.04 -11.87 0.43
C THR A 151 5.15 -12.25 -0.55
N ASP A 152 5.45 -13.53 -0.71
CA ASP A 152 6.42 -13.99 -1.72
C ASP A 152 5.89 -13.86 -3.15
N GLN A 153 6.82 -13.74 -4.09
CA GLN A 153 6.52 -13.48 -5.50
C GLN A 153 5.61 -14.53 -6.15
N ASN A 154 5.81 -15.81 -5.86
CA ASN A 154 4.99 -16.88 -6.43
C ASN A 154 3.53 -16.78 -5.94
N THR A 155 3.33 -16.26 -4.75
CA THR A 155 2.00 -16.06 -4.18
C THR A 155 1.34 -14.84 -4.78
N TYR A 156 1.96 -13.65 -4.74
CA TYR A 156 1.28 -12.45 -5.26
C TYR A 156 1.11 -12.47 -6.80
N ALA A 157 1.94 -13.19 -7.52
CA ALA A 157 1.76 -13.38 -8.97
C ALA A 157 0.38 -13.99 -9.34
N LYS A 158 -0.16 -14.88 -8.49
CA LYS A 158 -1.47 -15.49 -8.70
C LYS A 158 -2.62 -14.50 -8.65
N TYR A 159 -2.44 -13.41 -7.92
CA TYR A 159 -3.48 -12.38 -7.78
C TYR A 159 -3.77 -11.64 -9.09
N TYR A 160 -2.87 -11.69 -10.07
CA TYR A 160 -3.16 -11.19 -11.41
C TYR A 160 -4.32 -11.92 -12.13
N GLU A 161 -4.69 -13.16 -11.71
CA GLU A 161 -5.88 -13.85 -12.19
C GLU A 161 -7.17 -13.09 -11.90
N SER A 162 -7.18 -12.19 -10.94
CA SER A 162 -8.34 -11.38 -10.57
C SER A 162 -8.73 -10.32 -11.60
N GLY A 163 -7.87 -10.01 -12.56
CA GLY A 163 -8.10 -8.94 -13.53
C GLY A 163 -7.78 -7.53 -13.03
N VAL A 164 -7.15 -7.37 -11.86
CA VAL A 164 -6.56 -6.09 -11.45
C VAL A 164 -5.40 -5.73 -12.36
N ASP A 165 -5.17 -4.44 -12.58
CA ASP A 165 -4.11 -3.98 -13.49
C ASP A 165 -2.72 -4.31 -12.97
N SER A 166 -2.48 -4.07 -11.68
CA SER A 166 -1.14 -4.14 -11.11
C SER A 166 -1.08 -4.71 -9.71
N MET A 167 0.04 -5.39 -9.46
CA MET A 167 0.48 -5.76 -8.11
C MET A 167 1.79 -5.05 -7.80
N PHE A 168 1.94 -4.48 -6.59
CA PHE A 168 3.21 -3.92 -6.15
C PHE A 168 4.29 -5.00 -6.10
N ASP A 169 5.42 -4.73 -6.75
CA ASP A 169 6.53 -5.68 -6.87
C ASP A 169 7.47 -5.62 -5.67
N PHE A 170 7.15 -6.37 -4.64
CA PHE A 170 7.95 -6.45 -3.41
C PHE A 170 9.32 -7.10 -3.60
N THR A 171 9.53 -7.87 -4.66
CA THR A 171 10.80 -8.59 -4.92
C THR A 171 11.96 -7.63 -5.15
N PHE A 172 11.69 -6.49 -5.78
CA PHE A 172 12.69 -5.47 -6.08
C PHE A 172 12.84 -4.41 -5.00
N ALA A 173 11.85 -4.28 -4.12
CA ALA A 173 11.74 -3.24 -3.10
C ALA A 173 12.57 -3.53 -1.83
N ASP A 174 12.69 -2.48 -0.99
CA ASP A 174 13.30 -2.50 0.34
C ASP A 174 14.84 -2.76 0.33
N LYS A 175 15.45 -2.64 1.52
CA LYS A 175 16.90 -2.84 1.77
C LYS A 175 17.42 -4.24 1.45
N SER A 176 16.52 -5.22 1.42
CA SER A 176 16.81 -6.63 1.11
C SER A 176 16.41 -7.04 -0.31
N GLY A 177 15.73 -6.17 -1.04
CA GLY A 177 15.30 -6.41 -2.40
C GLY A 177 16.44 -6.42 -3.43
N ILE A 178 16.07 -6.77 -4.64
CA ILE A 178 17.04 -6.94 -5.74
C ILE A 178 17.78 -5.63 -6.04
N ILE A 179 17.08 -4.49 -6.07
CA ILE A 179 17.69 -3.18 -6.33
C ILE A 179 18.78 -2.87 -5.32
N ALA A 180 18.46 -2.90 -4.03
CA ALA A 180 19.44 -2.60 -2.97
C ALA A 180 20.62 -3.56 -2.98
N ASN A 181 20.40 -4.84 -3.26
CA ASN A 181 21.47 -5.83 -3.33
C ASN A 181 22.42 -5.59 -4.51
N VAL A 182 21.91 -5.19 -5.67
CA VAL A 182 22.73 -4.84 -6.83
C VAL A 182 23.54 -3.56 -6.56
N VAL A 183 22.90 -2.51 -6.06
CA VAL A 183 23.55 -1.23 -5.74
C VAL A 183 24.64 -1.38 -4.68
N ASN A 184 24.43 -2.26 -3.71
CA ASN A 184 25.43 -2.56 -2.67
C ASN A 184 26.50 -3.58 -3.12
N GLY A 185 26.48 -4.04 -4.38
CA GLY A 185 27.44 -5.00 -4.92
C GLY A 185 27.28 -6.43 -4.36
N LYS A 186 26.16 -6.74 -3.71
CA LYS A 186 25.84 -8.09 -3.21
C LYS A 186 25.26 -9.00 -4.29
N ALA A 187 24.71 -8.40 -5.35
CA ALA A 187 24.22 -9.08 -6.54
C ALA A 187 24.77 -8.38 -7.80
N SER A 188 24.79 -9.08 -8.94
CA SER A 188 25.28 -8.53 -10.19
C SER A 188 24.18 -7.84 -11.00
N ALA A 189 24.55 -6.97 -11.94
CA ALA A 189 23.62 -6.41 -12.92
C ALA A 189 22.95 -7.51 -13.78
N ALA A 190 23.68 -8.59 -14.09
CA ALA A 190 23.11 -9.73 -14.78
C ALA A 190 22.03 -10.45 -13.96
N SER A 191 22.19 -10.48 -12.62
CA SER A 191 21.15 -11.01 -11.72
C SER A 191 19.89 -10.15 -11.76
N TYR A 192 20.04 -8.82 -11.76
CA TYR A 192 18.91 -7.89 -11.91
C TYR A 192 18.11 -8.16 -13.19
N ALA A 193 18.79 -8.18 -14.34
CA ALA A 193 18.14 -8.42 -15.63
C ALA A 193 17.44 -9.79 -15.69
N LYS A 194 18.08 -10.85 -15.16
CA LYS A 194 17.51 -12.19 -15.12
C LYS A 194 16.25 -12.26 -14.24
N ASN A 195 16.22 -11.54 -13.12
CA ASN A 195 15.02 -11.51 -12.28
C ASN A 195 13.87 -10.75 -12.96
N LEU A 196 14.14 -9.62 -13.63
CA LEU A 196 13.13 -8.91 -14.43
C LEU A 196 12.52 -9.80 -15.52
N GLU A 197 13.36 -10.55 -16.27
CA GLU A 197 12.88 -11.46 -17.30
C GLU A 197 12.02 -12.59 -16.69
N ALA A 198 12.45 -13.16 -15.58
CA ALA A 198 11.75 -14.26 -14.91
C ALA A 198 10.37 -13.84 -14.36
N GLU A 199 10.27 -12.65 -13.75
CA GLU A 199 9.00 -12.16 -13.24
C GLU A 199 8.00 -11.82 -14.35
N GLN A 200 8.47 -11.17 -15.43
CA GLN A 200 7.60 -10.89 -16.58
C GLN A 200 7.01 -12.18 -17.17
N ALA A 201 7.83 -13.22 -17.31
CA ALA A 201 7.36 -14.53 -17.73
C ALA A 201 6.39 -15.17 -16.73
N MET A 202 6.56 -14.93 -15.44
CA MET A 202 5.68 -15.46 -14.39
C MET A 202 4.32 -14.74 -14.40
N TYR A 203 4.29 -13.41 -14.39
CA TYR A 203 3.04 -12.64 -14.34
C TYR A 203 2.19 -12.88 -15.59
N ALA A 204 2.81 -12.95 -16.76
CA ALA A 204 2.13 -13.25 -18.03
C ALA A 204 1.43 -14.63 -18.07
N GLN A 205 1.79 -15.56 -17.17
CA GLN A 205 1.10 -16.86 -17.05
C GLN A 205 -0.28 -16.72 -16.40
N TYR A 206 -0.44 -15.74 -15.50
CA TYR A 206 -1.68 -15.50 -14.78
C TYR A 206 -2.56 -14.46 -15.49
N ASN A 207 -1.95 -13.43 -16.06
CA ASN A 207 -2.64 -12.41 -16.85
C ASN A 207 -1.71 -11.89 -17.95
N PRO A 208 -1.98 -12.16 -19.25
CA PRO A 208 -1.14 -11.69 -20.35
C PRO A 208 -1.14 -10.14 -20.50
N ASP A 209 -2.16 -9.48 -19.96
CA ASP A 209 -2.34 -8.03 -20.03
C ASP A 209 -1.89 -7.33 -18.71
N TYR A 210 -1.19 -8.04 -17.83
CA TYR A 210 -0.69 -7.51 -16.57
C TYR A 210 0.16 -6.24 -16.77
N ILE A 211 0.08 -5.33 -15.83
CA ILE A 211 0.97 -4.18 -15.71
C ILE A 211 1.76 -4.34 -14.42
N ASN A 212 3.08 -4.48 -14.48
CA ASN A 212 3.88 -4.52 -13.26
C ASN A 212 3.86 -3.16 -12.56
N ALA A 213 3.89 -3.13 -11.22
CA ALA A 213 4.01 -1.91 -10.42
C ALA A 213 5.30 -1.92 -9.59
N PRO A 214 6.47 -1.70 -10.23
CA PRO A 214 7.73 -1.60 -9.51
C PRO A 214 7.73 -0.41 -8.56
N PHE A 215 8.29 -0.61 -7.38
CA PHE A 215 8.57 0.45 -6.42
C PHE A 215 9.83 0.12 -5.65
N TYR A 216 10.49 1.13 -5.09
CA TYR A 216 11.72 0.91 -4.33
C TYR A 216 11.50 1.00 -2.83
N THR A 217 10.73 2.00 -2.40
CA THR A 217 10.31 2.20 -1.02
C THR A 217 8.86 2.68 -0.99
N ASN A 218 8.24 2.59 0.18
CA ASN A 218 6.90 3.11 0.44
C ASN A 218 6.82 3.69 1.87
N HIS A 219 5.62 4.05 2.30
CA HIS A 219 5.35 4.62 3.62
C HIS A 219 5.53 3.64 4.80
N ASP A 220 5.69 2.34 4.54
CA ASP A 220 5.91 1.29 5.53
C ASP A 220 7.36 0.79 5.57
N MET A 221 8.17 1.21 4.62
CA MET A 221 9.59 0.86 4.50
C MET A 221 10.50 2.02 4.86
N GLY A 222 11.70 1.72 5.35
CA GLY A 222 12.74 2.75 5.48
C GLY A 222 13.11 3.32 4.11
N ARG A 223 13.33 4.64 4.05
CA ARG A 223 13.72 5.32 2.80
C ARG A 223 15.07 4.83 2.29
N SER A 224 15.23 4.76 0.96
CA SER A 224 16.36 4.12 0.29
C SER A 224 17.73 4.71 0.64
N THR A 225 17.79 6.00 0.90
CA THR A 225 19.02 6.68 1.36
C THR A 225 19.64 6.05 2.60
N GLY A 226 18.83 5.44 3.47
CA GLY A 226 19.25 4.69 4.64
C GLY A 226 19.92 3.35 4.32
N TYR A 227 19.82 2.85 3.10
CA TYR A 227 20.43 1.58 2.68
C TYR A 227 21.91 1.72 2.31
N TYR A 228 22.39 2.95 2.15
CA TYR A 228 23.70 3.27 1.65
C TYR A 228 24.51 4.10 2.65
N ALA A 229 25.76 3.74 2.83
CA ALA A 229 26.68 4.40 3.74
C ALA A 229 27.96 4.83 3.03
N GLY A 230 28.67 5.82 3.63
CA GLY A 230 29.95 6.30 3.12
C GLY A 230 29.84 7.32 1.99
N GLU A 231 30.97 7.58 1.35
CA GLU A 231 31.15 8.66 0.37
C GLU A 231 30.35 8.44 -0.93
N ASN A 232 30.11 7.18 -1.31
CA ASN A 232 29.40 6.83 -2.54
C ASN A 232 27.86 6.82 -2.38
N SER A 233 27.33 7.17 -1.22
CA SER A 233 25.90 6.99 -0.93
C SER A 233 24.98 7.81 -1.83
N GLU A 234 25.42 8.97 -2.33
CA GLU A 234 24.65 9.76 -3.29
C GLU A 234 24.55 9.04 -4.65
N ALA A 235 25.69 8.58 -5.19
CA ALA A 235 25.71 7.83 -6.44
C ALA A 235 24.90 6.53 -6.33
N GLN A 236 24.92 5.87 -5.17
CA GLN A 236 24.11 4.68 -4.89
C GLN A 236 22.62 5.00 -4.83
N THR A 237 22.23 6.12 -4.22
CA THR A 237 20.83 6.58 -4.19
C THR A 237 20.33 6.87 -5.62
N LYS A 238 21.12 7.57 -6.44
CA LYS A 238 20.84 7.81 -7.86
C LYS A 238 20.66 6.50 -8.63
N LEU A 239 21.59 5.57 -8.49
CA LEU A 239 21.53 4.27 -9.18
C LEU A 239 20.30 3.45 -8.74
N GLY A 240 19.97 3.44 -7.45
CA GLY A 240 18.80 2.72 -6.93
C GLY A 240 17.49 3.26 -7.53
N ASN A 241 17.33 4.59 -7.55
CA ASN A 241 16.19 5.24 -8.20
C ASN A 241 16.13 4.94 -9.71
N ALA A 242 17.25 4.98 -10.41
CA ALA A 242 17.30 4.67 -11.85
C ALA A 242 16.90 3.22 -12.13
N LEU A 243 17.39 2.26 -11.35
CA LEU A 243 17.00 0.85 -11.50
C LEU A 243 15.50 0.65 -11.27
N ASN A 244 14.90 1.32 -10.28
CA ASN A 244 13.45 1.30 -10.08
C ASN A 244 12.71 1.89 -11.29
N LEU A 245 13.07 3.10 -11.70
CA LEU A 245 12.38 3.82 -12.78
C LEU A 245 12.48 3.12 -14.14
N LEU A 246 13.51 2.30 -14.35
CA LEU A 246 13.74 1.57 -15.61
C LEU A 246 13.24 0.11 -15.56
N SER A 247 12.56 -0.32 -14.50
CA SER A 247 12.03 -1.70 -14.38
C SER A 247 10.89 -2.01 -15.33
N GLY A 248 10.21 -0.97 -15.87
CA GLY A 248 9.05 -1.14 -16.75
C GLY A 248 7.72 -1.22 -15.99
N GLY A 249 6.59 -1.16 -16.72
CA GLY A 249 5.25 -1.09 -16.10
C GLY A 249 4.88 0.28 -15.56
N SER A 250 3.99 0.33 -14.58
CA SER A 250 3.61 1.56 -13.86
C SER A 250 4.51 1.74 -12.64
N VAL A 251 5.63 2.44 -12.82
CA VAL A 251 6.62 2.61 -11.75
C VAL A 251 6.15 3.59 -10.69
N PHE A 252 6.23 3.19 -9.43
CA PHE A 252 5.92 4.04 -8.28
C PHE A 252 7.19 4.64 -7.67
N LEU A 253 7.18 5.95 -7.48
CA LEU A 253 8.21 6.70 -6.79
C LEU A 253 7.63 7.24 -5.48
N TYR A 254 8.15 6.78 -4.34
CA TYR A 254 7.73 7.33 -3.06
C TYR A 254 8.25 8.76 -2.91
N TYR A 255 7.38 9.72 -2.57
CA TYR A 255 7.75 11.12 -2.48
C TYR A 255 9.01 11.33 -1.60
N GLY A 256 9.90 12.17 -2.06
CA GLY A 256 11.17 12.46 -1.39
C GLY A 256 12.32 11.49 -1.71
N GLU A 257 12.06 10.35 -2.38
CA GLU A 257 13.13 9.50 -2.91
C GLU A 257 13.94 10.23 -3.98
N GLU A 258 13.27 11.09 -4.77
CA GLU A 258 13.91 11.97 -5.76
C GLU A 258 14.84 13.02 -5.14
N LEU A 259 14.74 13.26 -3.84
CA LEU A 259 15.64 14.13 -3.07
C LEU A 259 16.65 13.35 -2.21
N GLY A 260 16.51 12.03 -2.12
CA GLY A 260 17.24 11.22 -1.17
C GLY A 260 16.89 11.56 0.29
N MET A 261 15.62 11.82 0.59
CA MET A 261 15.15 12.06 1.96
C MET A 261 15.44 10.86 2.85
N LYS A 262 15.66 11.11 4.13
CA LYS A 262 15.83 10.09 5.18
C LYS A 262 14.51 9.84 5.90
N GLY A 263 14.41 8.67 6.52
CA GLY A 263 13.34 8.27 7.42
C GLY A 263 13.32 6.75 7.57
N SER A 264 13.43 6.26 8.81
CA SER A 264 13.42 4.83 9.12
C SER A 264 13.00 4.58 10.57
N GLY A 265 12.82 3.33 10.95
CA GLY A 265 12.37 2.96 12.28
C GLY A 265 10.88 3.15 12.44
N LYS A 266 10.46 4.19 13.16
CA LYS A 266 9.04 4.50 13.35
C LYS A 266 8.37 4.90 12.04
N ASP A 267 7.08 4.65 11.95
CA ASP A 267 6.28 5.00 10.76
C ASP A 267 6.25 6.51 10.51
N GLU A 268 6.18 7.30 11.57
CA GLU A 268 6.21 8.76 11.51
C GLU A 268 7.48 9.29 10.82
N ASN A 269 8.62 8.65 11.05
CA ASN A 269 9.88 9.03 10.42
C ASN A 269 9.89 8.77 8.91
N LYS A 270 9.26 7.69 8.47
CA LYS A 270 9.13 7.32 7.04
C LYS A 270 8.21 8.30 6.30
N ARG A 271 7.28 8.92 7.02
CA ARG A 271 6.23 9.83 6.55
C ARG A 271 6.56 11.30 6.87
N ALA A 272 7.84 11.62 7.01
CA ALA A 272 8.31 13.00 7.22
C ALA A 272 7.82 13.93 6.10
N PRO A 273 7.51 15.20 6.38
CA PRO A 273 7.11 16.18 5.38
C PRO A 273 8.13 16.31 4.26
N MET A 274 7.66 16.63 3.06
CA MET A 274 8.55 16.91 1.92
C MET A 274 9.55 18.02 2.25
N TYR A 275 10.81 17.79 1.94
CA TYR A 275 11.90 18.70 2.24
C TYR A 275 12.06 19.75 1.13
N TRP A 276 11.09 20.69 1.10
CA TRP A 276 11.04 21.75 0.09
C TRP A 276 12.21 22.73 0.21
N SER A 277 12.51 23.19 1.42
CA SER A 277 13.48 24.23 1.72
C SER A 277 14.23 23.94 3.02
N LYS A 278 15.41 24.53 3.20
CA LYS A 278 16.12 24.59 4.48
C LYS A 278 15.52 25.62 5.45
N ASP A 279 14.76 26.60 4.93
CA ASP A 279 13.99 27.53 5.76
C ASP A 279 12.66 26.85 6.19
N ASP A 280 12.55 26.53 7.47
CA ASP A 280 11.36 25.90 8.05
C ASP A 280 10.09 26.75 7.98
N LYS A 281 10.23 28.01 7.59
CA LYS A 281 9.12 28.97 7.38
C LYS A 281 8.78 29.20 5.92
N ALA A 282 9.51 28.57 4.99
CA ALA A 282 9.21 28.68 3.57
C ALA A 282 7.79 28.17 3.24
N GLU A 283 7.22 28.68 2.16
CA GLU A 283 5.90 28.26 1.69
C GLU A 283 5.90 26.76 1.39
N GLY A 284 4.86 26.05 1.82
CA GLY A 284 4.72 24.61 1.66
C GLY A 284 5.36 23.77 2.77
N MET A 285 6.19 24.37 3.63
CA MET A 285 6.74 23.65 4.78
C MET A 285 5.65 23.34 5.81
N CYS A 286 5.64 22.13 6.33
CA CYS A 286 4.70 21.70 7.36
C CYS A 286 5.41 20.90 8.46
N LYS A 287 4.73 20.76 9.59
CA LYS A 287 5.22 19.91 10.68
C LYS A 287 4.99 18.43 10.33
N GLY A 288 5.93 17.60 10.75
CA GLY A 288 5.78 16.16 10.67
C GLY A 288 4.69 15.61 11.62
N PRO A 289 4.41 14.30 11.53
CA PRO A 289 3.58 13.60 12.50
C PRO A 289 4.02 13.84 13.94
N ALA A 290 3.07 13.74 14.88
CA ALA A 290 3.29 14.15 16.29
C ALA A 290 4.46 13.41 16.98
N ASP A 291 4.66 12.14 16.63
CA ASP A 291 5.68 11.28 17.24
C ASP A 291 6.94 11.10 16.35
N MET A 292 7.06 11.91 15.28
CA MET A 292 8.25 11.91 14.44
C MET A 292 9.48 12.36 15.24
N GLU A 293 10.58 11.62 15.07
CA GLU A 293 11.85 11.96 15.68
C GLU A 293 12.51 13.15 14.96
N ASP A 294 13.31 13.91 15.70
CA ASP A 294 14.16 14.92 15.08
C ASP A 294 15.41 14.27 14.46
N PHE A 295 15.57 14.40 13.14
CA PHE A 295 16.72 13.91 12.42
C PHE A 295 17.12 14.82 11.26
N GLN A 296 18.41 14.86 10.99
CA GLN A 296 18.97 15.66 9.90
C GLN A 296 18.82 14.93 8.56
N MET A 297 18.36 15.63 7.53
CA MET A 297 18.43 15.15 6.15
C MET A 297 19.89 14.98 5.73
N LYS A 298 20.16 14.02 4.83
CA LYS A 298 21.51 13.69 4.37
C LYS A 298 21.93 14.55 3.19
N PHE A 299 20.99 14.91 2.35
CA PHE A 299 21.17 15.70 1.14
C PHE A 299 20.39 17.01 1.25
N ASP A 300 20.63 17.89 0.32
CA ASP A 300 20.05 19.21 0.28
C ASP A 300 18.53 19.20 0.02
N SER A 301 17.88 20.33 0.29
CA SER A 301 16.45 20.54 0.02
C SER A 301 16.16 20.61 -1.49
N LEU A 302 14.87 20.53 -1.85
CA LEU A 302 14.46 20.65 -3.26
C LEU A 302 14.97 21.94 -3.90
N GLU A 303 14.84 23.10 -3.22
CA GLU A 303 15.30 24.39 -3.74
C GLU A 303 16.77 24.37 -4.13
N GLU A 304 17.60 23.80 -3.29
CA GLU A 304 19.05 23.72 -3.57
C GLU A 304 19.37 22.69 -4.63
N GLN A 305 18.72 21.52 -4.59
CA GLN A 305 18.92 20.46 -5.57
C GLN A 305 18.46 20.86 -6.98
N GLN A 306 17.49 21.76 -7.12
CA GLN A 306 17.10 22.29 -8.42
C GLN A 306 18.20 23.12 -9.09
N GLU A 307 19.03 23.80 -8.31
CA GLU A 307 20.14 24.63 -8.79
C GLU A 307 21.43 23.82 -9.04
N ASP A 308 21.55 22.61 -8.48
CA ASP A 308 22.70 21.73 -8.67
C ASP A 308 22.41 20.71 -9.78
N PRO A 309 23.07 20.85 -10.98
CA PRO A 309 22.86 19.92 -12.10
C PRO A 309 23.25 18.47 -11.79
N ASP A 310 24.11 18.26 -10.80
CA ASP A 310 24.59 16.95 -10.38
C ASP A 310 23.81 16.37 -9.20
N SER A 311 22.74 17.04 -8.74
CA SER A 311 21.90 16.57 -7.61
C SER A 311 21.15 15.27 -7.89
N ILE A 312 20.63 14.64 -6.82
CA ILE A 312 19.74 13.46 -6.93
C ILE A 312 18.47 13.84 -7.71
N TYR A 313 17.88 15.00 -7.39
CA TYR A 313 16.67 15.50 -8.04
C TYR A 313 16.85 15.63 -9.56
N ASN A 314 17.88 16.34 -10.00
CA ASN A 314 18.12 16.55 -11.42
C ASN A 314 18.50 15.26 -12.15
N TYR A 315 19.19 14.34 -11.47
CA TYR A 315 19.44 13.01 -12.02
C TYR A 315 18.15 12.20 -12.21
N VAL A 316 17.30 12.12 -11.20
CA VAL A 316 16.01 11.41 -11.27
C VAL A 316 15.13 12.01 -12.37
N LYS A 317 15.06 13.35 -12.45
CA LYS A 317 14.34 14.05 -13.52
C LYS A 317 14.84 13.73 -14.94
N GLN A 318 16.10 13.40 -15.10
CA GLN A 318 16.67 12.99 -16.38
C GLN A 318 16.37 11.52 -16.73
N VAL A 319 16.18 10.68 -15.72
CA VAL A 319 15.85 9.26 -15.92
C VAL A 319 14.38 9.09 -16.31
N ILE A 320 13.47 9.90 -15.77
CA ILE A 320 12.06 9.98 -16.15
C ILE A 320 11.91 10.55 -17.58
#